data_5eff09562eaf60fae60e95b25f9bce6c
#
_entry.id   5eff09562eaf60fae60e95b25f9bce6c
#
_cell.length_a   1.000
_cell.length_b   1.000
_cell.length_c   1.000
_cell.angle_alpha   90.00
_cell.angle_beta   90.00
_cell.angle_gamma   90.00
#
_symmetry.space_group_name_H-M   'P 1'
#
loop_
_entity.id
_entity.type
_entity.pdbx_description
1 polymer ?
#
loop_
_entity_poly.entity_id
_entity_poly.type
_entity_poly.pdbx_seq_one_letter_code
_entity_poly.pdbx_strand_id
1 'polypeptide(L)'
;MSQKIIGITEVVLRDGHQSLLATRFRYKDMVDILSAMDQVGYWSVESWGGAIFDSCIRYLGEDPWERIRNIKSMMPNTPQQMLLRGQNLLGYKHYADDVVDLFVERSVANGVDVFRVFDALNDVRNMDRALKSVKKMGAHAQGTISYTTSPVHTIDTWVELSLQLQDIGAESLAIKDMAGLLKPYVAFELVSKLKEALEIPVHMQCHATTGMSTATGIKAIEAGLDNICLLYTSPSPRDLSTTRMPSSA
;
A
#
# COMPACT_ATOMS: atom_id res chain seq x y z
N MET A 1 24.09 -3.09 20.46
CA MET A 1 23.19 -3.40 19.32
C MET A 1 22.49 -2.11 18.95
N SER A 2 22.66 -1.61 17.73
CA SER A 2 21.89 -0.44 17.27
C SER A 2 20.41 -0.83 17.22
N GLN A 3 19.58 -0.04 17.85
CA GLN A 3 18.13 -0.26 17.84
C GLN A 3 17.63 -0.05 16.40
N LYS A 4 17.05 -1.08 15.78
CA LYS A 4 16.47 -0.97 14.43
C LYS A 4 15.25 -0.07 14.50
N ILE A 5 15.24 1.00 13.71
CA ILE A 5 14.07 1.88 13.56
C ILE A 5 13.13 1.24 12.53
N ILE A 6 11.88 1.03 12.92
CA ILE A 6 10.84 0.53 12.02
C ILE A 6 10.18 1.72 11.32
N GLY A 7 10.14 1.69 10.00
CA GLY A 7 9.42 2.67 9.21
C GLY A 7 7.90 2.54 9.40
N ILE A 8 7.19 3.64 9.27
CA ILE A 8 5.72 3.67 9.35
C ILE A 8 5.17 4.27 8.07
N THR A 9 4.28 3.55 7.40
CA THR A 9 3.47 4.06 6.30
C THR A 9 2.04 4.32 6.80
N GLU A 10 1.55 5.55 6.64
CA GLU A 10 0.17 5.90 6.96
C GLU A 10 -0.72 5.75 5.72
N VAL A 11 -1.89 5.15 5.85
CA VAL A 11 -2.79 4.86 4.71
C VAL A 11 -4.18 5.51 4.85
N VAL A 12 -4.37 6.40 5.83
CA VAL A 12 -5.66 7.07 6.10
C VAL A 12 -6.15 7.86 4.90
N LEU A 13 -5.26 8.51 4.15
CA LEU A 13 -5.60 9.37 3.03
C LEU A 13 -5.97 8.59 1.74
N ARG A 14 -5.77 7.27 1.71
CA ARG A 14 -6.19 6.41 0.60
C ARG A 14 -7.08 5.26 1.08
N ASP A 15 -6.52 4.26 1.76
CA ASP A 15 -7.24 3.04 2.14
C ASP A 15 -8.31 3.32 3.20
N GLY A 16 -8.00 4.20 4.16
CA GLY A 16 -8.89 4.58 5.22
C GLY A 16 -10.22 5.13 4.71
N HIS A 17 -10.17 6.18 3.93
CA HIS A 17 -11.41 6.76 3.42
C HIS A 17 -12.03 5.96 2.27
N GLN A 18 -11.25 5.14 1.57
CA GLN A 18 -11.80 4.21 0.58
C GLN A 18 -12.73 3.21 1.25
N SER A 19 -12.35 2.68 2.40
CA SER A 19 -13.12 1.66 3.09
C SER A 19 -14.26 2.23 3.94
N LEU A 20 -14.04 3.37 4.60
CA LEU A 20 -15.01 3.95 5.54
C LEU A 20 -15.97 4.95 4.90
N LEU A 21 -15.55 5.65 3.85
CA LEU A 21 -16.29 6.74 3.23
C LEU A 21 -16.53 6.53 1.74
N ALA A 22 -16.44 5.28 1.26
CA ALA A 22 -16.58 4.93 -0.16
C ALA A 22 -15.71 5.81 -1.09
N THR A 23 -14.50 6.14 -0.65
CA THR A 23 -13.54 7.03 -1.34
C THR A 23 -14.06 8.47 -1.55
N ARG A 24 -15.01 8.94 -0.75
CA ARG A 24 -15.66 10.25 -0.93
C ARG A 24 -15.19 11.32 0.05
N PHE A 25 -14.00 11.16 0.62
CA PHE A 25 -13.39 12.19 1.44
C PHE A 25 -12.76 13.26 0.54
N ARG A 26 -13.30 14.49 0.62
CA ARG A 26 -12.87 15.60 -0.25
C ARG A 26 -11.53 16.16 0.22
N TYR A 27 -10.76 16.73 -0.71
CA TYR A 27 -9.50 17.39 -0.38
C TYR A 27 -9.68 18.45 0.72
N LYS A 28 -10.71 19.30 0.61
CA LYS A 28 -10.99 20.37 1.58
C LYS A 28 -11.28 19.86 3.01
N ASP A 29 -11.71 18.60 3.13
CA ASP A 29 -12.05 18.03 4.45
C ASP A 29 -10.81 17.41 5.14
N MET A 30 -9.68 17.29 4.42
CA MET A 30 -8.42 16.76 4.96
C MET A 30 -7.30 17.78 5.03
N VAL A 31 -7.42 18.93 4.38
CA VAL A 31 -6.32 19.90 4.25
C VAL A 31 -5.74 20.36 5.57
N ASP A 32 -6.57 20.56 6.60
CA ASP A 32 -6.17 21.08 7.91
C ASP A 32 -5.20 20.15 8.66
N ILE A 33 -5.24 18.84 8.39
CA ILE A 33 -4.37 17.86 9.08
C ILE A 33 -3.06 17.58 8.34
N LEU A 34 -2.96 17.88 7.05
CA LEU A 34 -1.83 17.47 6.21
C LEU A 34 -0.49 18.00 6.74
N SER A 35 -0.42 19.27 7.11
CA SER A 35 0.81 19.86 7.64
C SER A 35 1.25 19.24 8.98
N ALA A 36 0.30 18.83 9.82
CA ALA A 36 0.60 18.11 11.05
C ALA A 36 1.09 16.69 10.76
N MET A 37 0.49 16.01 9.79
CA MET A 37 0.94 14.69 9.34
C MET A 37 2.37 14.72 8.79
N ASP A 38 2.75 15.80 8.09
CA ASP A 38 4.11 15.97 7.54
C ASP A 38 5.21 16.02 8.62
N GLN A 39 4.85 16.40 9.86
CA GLN A 39 5.79 16.49 10.98
C GLN A 39 5.94 15.19 11.77
N VAL A 40 5.16 14.15 11.47
CA VAL A 40 5.19 12.88 12.20
C VAL A 40 6.44 12.06 11.88
N GLY A 41 7.01 12.23 10.69
CA GLY A 41 8.17 11.47 10.24
C GLY A 41 7.81 10.09 9.67
N TYR A 42 6.67 9.97 9.01
CA TYR A 42 6.30 8.76 8.27
C TYR A 42 7.32 8.42 7.19
N TRP A 43 7.57 7.13 6.98
CA TRP A 43 8.35 6.64 5.83
C TRP A 43 7.64 7.02 4.51
N SER A 44 6.32 6.91 4.47
CA SER A 44 5.47 7.42 3.39
C SER A 44 4.03 7.60 3.88
N VAL A 45 3.24 8.37 3.14
CA VAL A 45 1.78 8.43 3.28
C VAL A 45 1.15 7.96 1.98
N GLU A 46 0.33 6.91 2.06
CA GLU A 46 -0.44 6.44 0.91
C GLU A 46 -1.67 7.34 0.74
N SER A 47 -1.55 8.29 -0.18
CA SER A 47 -2.51 9.38 -0.38
C SER A 47 -3.25 9.31 -1.71
N TRP A 48 -2.84 8.43 -2.62
CA TRP A 48 -3.36 8.41 -3.98
C TRP A 48 -3.42 6.99 -4.58
N GLY A 49 -3.99 6.85 -5.79
CA GLY A 49 -4.17 5.55 -6.43
C GLY A 49 -5.45 4.84 -6.01
N GLY A 50 -5.54 3.53 -6.25
CA GLY A 50 -6.73 2.75 -5.97
C GLY A 50 -7.98 3.34 -6.65
N ALA A 51 -9.03 3.60 -5.87
CA ALA A 51 -10.27 4.18 -6.37
C ALA A 51 -10.33 5.71 -6.30
N ILE A 52 -9.29 6.39 -5.80
CA ILE A 52 -9.31 7.85 -5.59
C ILE A 52 -9.47 8.60 -6.90
N PHE A 53 -8.69 8.24 -7.91
CA PHE A 53 -8.70 8.92 -9.21
C PHE A 53 -10.10 8.96 -9.82
N ASP A 54 -10.74 7.80 -9.88
CA ASP A 54 -12.09 7.65 -10.44
C ASP A 54 -13.13 8.35 -9.56
N SER A 55 -13.01 8.27 -8.25
CA SER A 55 -13.91 8.92 -7.31
C SER A 55 -13.85 10.45 -7.36
N CYS A 56 -12.65 11.02 -7.53
CA CYS A 56 -12.49 12.45 -7.72
C CYS A 56 -13.33 12.95 -8.92
N ILE A 57 -13.24 12.26 -10.05
CA ILE A 57 -13.94 12.63 -11.28
C ILE A 57 -15.44 12.38 -11.17
N ARG A 58 -15.85 11.19 -10.69
CA ARG A 58 -17.26 10.76 -10.75
C ARG A 58 -18.14 11.33 -9.65
N TYR A 59 -17.56 11.58 -8.47
CA TYR A 59 -18.37 11.87 -7.28
C TYR A 59 -18.00 13.17 -6.58
N LEU A 60 -16.73 13.59 -6.64
CA LEU A 60 -16.27 14.73 -5.86
C LEU A 60 -16.18 16.02 -6.67
N GLY A 61 -16.14 15.93 -8.01
CA GLY A 61 -15.89 17.07 -8.88
C GLY A 61 -14.49 17.67 -8.68
N GLU A 62 -13.52 16.85 -8.27
CA GLU A 62 -12.13 17.23 -8.05
C GLU A 62 -11.26 16.73 -9.21
N ASP A 63 -10.24 17.51 -9.60
CA ASP A 63 -9.17 17.05 -10.46
C ASP A 63 -8.22 16.14 -9.64
N PRO A 64 -8.10 14.84 -9.97
CA PRO A 64 -7.23 13.93 -9.23
C PRO A 64 -5.75 14.33 -9.29
N TRP A 65 -5.29 14.98 -10.37
CA TRP A 65 -3.92 15.44 -10.49
C TRP A 65 -3.65 16.69 -9.64
N GLU A 66 -4.60 17.61 -9.59
CA GLU A 66 -4.53 18.77 -8.68
C GLU A 66 -4.52 18.30 -7.23
N ARG A 67 -5.36 17.32 -6.89
CA ARG A 67 -5.42 16.75 -5.53
C ARG A 67 -4.05 16.25 -5.06
N ILE A 68 -3.33 15.45 -5.85
CA ILE A 68 -2.02 14.92 -5.43
C ILE A 68 -0.97 16.04 -5.36
N ARG A 69 -0.97 16.99 -6.29
CA ARG A 69 -0.07 18.18 -6.22
C ARG A 69 -0.29 18.98 -4.95
N ASN A 70 -1.55 19.20 -4.58
CA ASN A 70 -1.89 19.96 -3.39
C ASN A 70 -1.50 19.21 -2.11
N ILE A 71 -1.74 17.89 -2.04
CA ILE A 71 -1.27 17.08 -0.91
C ILE A 71 0.26 17.14 -0.81
N LYS A 72 0.99 16.96 -1.92
CA LYS A 72 2.45 17.02 -1.94
C LYS A 72 2.97 18.39 -1.49
N SER A 73 2.30 19.48 -1.88
CA SER A 73 2.71 20.83 -1.46
C SER A 73 2.51 21.07 0.04
N MET A 74 1.50 20.46 0.66
CA MET A 74 1.22 20.54 2.09
C MET A 74 2.07 19.58 2.94
N MET A 75 2.64 18.55 2.29
CA MET A 75 3.47 17.52 2.91
C MET A 75 4.81 17.35 2.15
N PRO A 76 5.65 18.40 2.11
CA PRO A 76 6.87 18.39 1.31
C PRO A 76 7.93 17.39 1.82
N ASN A 77 7.96 17.10 3.12
CA ASN A 77 8.95 16.24 3.75
C ASN A 77 8.57 14.75 3.71
N THR A 78 7.28 14.44 3.52
CA THR A 78 6.78 13.07 3.55
C THR A 78 6.59 12.52 2.14
N PRO A 79 7.23 11.39 1.78
CA PRO A 79 7.02 10.74 0.50
C PRO A 79 5.55 10.37 0.28
N GLN A 80 5.01 10.72 -0.90
CA GLN A 80 3.64 10.40 -1.28
C GLN A 80 3.61 9.05 -1.98
N GLN A 81 2.81 8.14 -1.45
CA GLN A 81 2.66 6.80 -1.99
C GLN A 81 1.34 6.63 -2.73
N MET A 82 1.36 5.87 -3.82
CA MET A 82 0.15 5.44 -4.51
C MET A 82 0.03 3.91 -4.58
N LEU A 83 -1.21 3.43 -4.63
CA LEU A 83 -1.52 2.05 -4.96
C LEU A 83 -1.77 1.92 -6.46
N LEU A 84 -0.99 1.07 -7.15
CA LEU A 84 -1.07 0.85 -8.59
C LEU A 84 -1.37 -0.62 -8.92
N ARG A 85 -2.40 -0.86 -9.73
CA ARG A 85 -2.84 -2.21 -10.11
C ARG A 85 -2.09 -2.77 -11.33
N GLY A 86 -0.75 -2.73 -11.29
CA GLY A 86 0.08 -3.19 -12.40
C GLY A 86 -0.37 -2.61 -13.75
N GLN A 87 -0.49 -3.46 -14.78
CA GLN A 87 -0.94 -3.09 -16.12
C GLN A 87 -2.38 -2.55 -16.18
N ASN A 88 -3.18 -2.79 -15.14
CA ASN A 88 -4.54 -2.27 -15.02
C ASN A 88 -4.60 -0.83 -14.53
N LEU A 89 -3.46 -0.25 -14.11
CA LEU A 89 -3.36 1.10 -13.55
C LEU A 89 -4.32 1.32 -12.38
N LEU A 90 -5.40 2.04 -12.60
CA LEU A 90 -6.48 2.31 -11.63
C LEU A 90 -7.80 1.64 -12.04
N GLY A 91 -7.80 0.93 -13.18
CA GLY A 91 -8.98 0.31 -13.78
C GLY A 91 -9.10 -1.19 -13.54
N TYR A 92 -9.92 -1.83 -14.41
CA TYR A 92 -10.26 -3.25 -14.32
C TYR A 92 -9.93 -4.01 -15.62
N LYS A 93 -9.20 -3.41 -16.53
CA LYS A 93 -8.71 -4.02 -17.78
C LYS A 93 -7.26 -3.60 -18.01
N HIS A 94 -6.52 -4.38 -18.78
CA HIS A 94 -5.15 -4.05 -19.15
C HIS A 94 -5.10 -2.85 -20.09
N TYR A 95 -4.16 -1.97 -19.84
CA TYR A 95 -3.80 -0.88 -20.74
C TYR A 95 -2.54 -1.25 -21.53
N ALA A 96 -2.32 -0.59 -22.66
CA ALA A 96 -1.11 -0.77 -23.44
C ALA A 96 0.12 -0.24 -22.70
N ASP A 97 1.30 -0.76 -23.01
CA ASP A 97 2.56 -0.44 -22.32
C ASP A 97 2.90 1.06 -22.33
N ASP A 98 2.65 1.73 -23.46
CA ASP A 98 2.88 3.17 -23.60
C ASP A 98 1.96 4.00 -22.70
N VAL A 99 0.72 3.54 -22.49
CA VAL A 99 -0.23 4.16 -21.55
C VAL A 99 0.25 3.98 -20.10
N VAL A 100 0.76 2.79 -19.76
CA VAL A 100 1.35 2.54 -18.43
C VAL A 100 2.55 3.46 -18.19
N ASP A 101 3.47 3.57 -19.14
CA ASP A 101 4.64 4.42 -19.05
C ASP A 101 4.24 5.90 -18.87
N LEU A 102 3.31 6.39 -19.70
CA LEU A 102 2.83 7.77 -19.63
C LEU A 102 2.13 8.06 -18.29
N PHE A 103 1.32 7.12 -17.81
CA PHE A 103 0.65 7.28 -16.52
C PHE A 103 1.63 7.36 -15.36
N VAL A 104 2.65 6.49 -15.33
CA VAL A 104 3.71 6.53 -14.32
C VAL A 104 4.50 7.83 -14.40
N GLU A 105 4.93 8.24 -15.60
CA GLU A 105 5.62 9.52 -15.82
C GLU A 105 4.82 10.70 -15.26
N ARG A 106 3.52 10.77 -15.59
CA ARG A 106 2.63 11.84 -15.11
C ARG A 106 2.43 11.78 -13.60
N SER A 107 2.35 10.58 -13.03
CA SER A 107 2.20 10.43 -11.57
C SER A 107 3.42 10.95 -10.83
N VAL A 108 4.64 10.60 -11.28
CA VAL A 108 5.90 11.12 -10.72
C VAL A 108 5.96 12.64 -10.86
N ALA A 109 5.68 13.17 -12.06
CA ALA A 109 5.68 14.62 -12.32
C ALA A 109 4.67 15.40 -11.45
N ASN A 110 3.64 14.74 -10.94
CA ASN A 110 2.63 15.34 -10.05
C ASN A 110 2.88 15.08 -8.56
N GLY A 111 4.01 14.46 -8.19
CA GLY A 111 4.45 14.37 -6.80
C GLY A 111 4.28 13.01 -6.12
N VAL A 112 4.07 11.93 -6.89
CA VAL A 112 4.10 10.57 -6.36
C VAL A 112 5.55 10.10 -6.26
N ASP A 113 6.00 9.73 -5.07
CA ASP A 113 7.36 9.29 -4.77
C ASP A 113 7.48 7.75 -4.70
N VAL A 114 6.43 7.06 -4.25
CA VAL A 114 6.42 5.61 -4.01
C VAL A 114 5.24 4.96 -4.72
N PHE A 115 5.51 3.92 -5.50
CA PHE A 115 4.49 3.16 -6.20
C PHE A 115 4.39 1.76 -5.61
N ARG A 116 3.31 1.49 -4.87
CA ARG A 116 2.95 0.14 -4.42
C ARG A 116 2.22 -0.57 -5.55
N VAL A 117 2.98 -1.35 -6.32
CA VAL A 117 2.47 -2.09 -7.47
C VAL A 117 2.00 -3.47 -7.03
N PHE A 118 0.75 -3.81 -7.33
CA PHE A 118 0.18 -5.10 -6.97
C PHE A 118 -0.68 -5.70 -8.09
N ASP A 119 -0.85 -7.00 -8.03
CA ASP A 119 -1.89 -7.74 -8.73
C ASP A 119 -2.68 -8.58 -7.72
N ALA A 120 -4.03 -8.59 -7.83
CA ALA A 120 -4.88 -9.31 -6.87
C ALA A 120 -4.71 -10.83 -6.96
N LEU A 121 -4.26 -11.35 -8.09
CA LEU A 121 -4.00 -12.77 -8.34
C LEU A 121 -2.49 -13.11 -8.27
N ASN A 122 -1.65 -12.13 -7.94
CA ASN A 122 -0.19 -12.28 -7.88
C ASN A 122 0.46 -12.66 -9.22
N ASP A 123 -0.12 -12.24 -10.35
CA ASP A 123 0.52 -12.43 -11.64
C ASP A 123 1.64 -11.41 -11.84
N VAL A 124 2.88 -11.88 -11.72
CA VAL A 124 4.09 -11.05 -11.86
C VAL A 124 4.16 -10.35 -13.22
N ARG A 125 3.63 -11.01 -14.29
CA ARG A 125 3.60 -10.44 -15.65
C ARG A 125 2.76 -9.15 -15.71
N ASN A 126 1.72 -9.07 -14.88
CA ASN A 126 0.89 -7.87 -14.76
C ASN A 126 1.62 -6.72 -14.05
N MET A 127 2.61 -7.01 -13.22
CA MET A 127 3.37 -6.01 -12.45
C MET A 127 4.66 -5.55 -13.14
N ASP A 128 5.22 -6.36 -14.02
CA ASP A 128 6.54 -6.17 -14.63
C ASP A 128 6.71 -4.78 -15.30
N ARG A 129 5.80 -4.43 -16.22
CA ARG A 129 5.90 -3.14 -16.93
C ARG A 129 5.84 -1.95 -15.99
N ALA A 130 4.91 -1.99 -15.02
CA ALA A 130 4.73 -0.90 -14.07
C ALA A 130 5.96 -0.71 -13.19
N LEU A 131 6.53 -1.80 -12.62
CA LEU A 131 7.74 -1.73 -11.79
C LEU A 131 8.93 -1.16 -12.56
N LYS A 132 9.16 -1.64 -13.80
CA LYS A 132 10.23 -1.13 -14.67
C LYS A 132 10.05 0.35 -15.02
N SER A 133 8.81 0.76 -15.31
CA SER A 133 8.49 2.15 -15.62
C SER A 133 8.74 3.06 -14.43
N VAL A 134 8.30 2.68 -13.22
CA VAL A 134 8.53 3.43 -11.98
C VAL A 134 10.02 3.65 -11.73
N LYS A 135 10.80 2.58 -11.81
CA LYS A 135 12.26 2.65 -11.63
C LYS A 135 12.93 3.54 -12.68
N LYS A 136 12.49 3.46 -13.94
CA LYS A 136 12.99 4.32 -15.03
C LYS A 136 12.72 5.79 -14.76
N MET A 137 11.62 6.14 -14.11
CA MET A 137 11.28 7.52 -13.75
C MET A 137 11.94 7.99 -12.45
N GLY A 138 12.74 7.15 -11.79
CA GLY A 138 13.47 7.49 -10.57
C GLY A 138 12.59 7.56 -9.31
N ALA A 139 11.38 6.99 -9.35
CA ALA A 139 10.52 6.83 -8.18
C ALA A 139 10.73 5.45 -7.54
N HIS A 140 10.32 5.30 -6.29
CA HIS A 140 10.50 4.05 -5.55
C HIS A 140 9.49 2.98 -5.99
N ALA A 141 10.01 1.88 -6.54
CA ALA A 141 9.23 0.75 -7.02
C ALA A 141 9.03 -0.29 -5.92
N GLN A 142 7.83 -0.36 -5.32
CA GLN A 142 7.48 -1.36 -4.33
C GLN A 142 6.67 -2.49 -4.96
N GLY A 143 7.25 -3.70 -5.04
CA GLY A 143 6.55 -4.92 -5.43
C GLY A 143 5.67 -5.44 -4.29
N THR A 144 4.52 -6.04 -4.61
CA THR A 144 3.56 -6.45 -3.58
C THR A 144 3.08 -7.87 -3.79
N ILE A 145 3.09 -8.67 -2.73
CA ILE A 145 2.36 -9.95 -2.67
C ILE A 145 0.99 -9.73 -2.01
N SER A 146 -0.07 -10.12 -2.70
CA SER A 146 -1.44 -10.14 -2.16
C SER A 146 -1.62 -11.43 -1.37
N TYR A 147 -1.41 -11.33 -0.04
CA TYR A 147 -1.41 -12.51 0.83
C TYR A 147 -2.78 -13.18 0.90
N THR A 148 -2.80 -14.48 0.77
CA THR A 148 -3.99 -15.32 0.95
C THR A 148 -3.58 -16.69 1.49
N THR A 149 -4.57 -17.50 1.83
CA THR A 149 -4.38 -18.87 2.30
C THR A 149 -5.14 -19.86 1.42
N SER A 150 -4.43 -20.88 0.96
CA SER A 150 -5.00 -22.01 0.24
C SER A 150 -4.00 -23.18 0.25
N PRO A 151 -4.37 -24.38 -0.21
CA PRO A 151 -3.44 -25.51 -0.28
C PRO A 151 -2.20 -25.27 -1.17
N VAL A 152 -2.27 -24.34 -2.12
CA VAL A 152 -1.16 -24.02 -3.05
C VAL A 152 -0.33 -22.82 -2.60
N HIS A 153 -0.78 -22.02 -1.64
CA HIS A 153 -0.08 -20.85 -1.13
C HIS A 153 0.72 -21.23 0.13
N THR A 154 1.93 -21.72 -0.08
CA THR A 154 2.89 -22.05 0.99
C THR A 154 3.84 -20.87 1.27
N ILE A 155 4.59 -20.93 2.36
CA ILE A 155 5.64 -19.94 2.65
C ILE A 155 6.67 -19.90 1.51
N ASP A 156 7.07 -21.04 0.98
CA ASP A 156 8.06 -21.13 -0.10
C ASP A 156 7.52 -20.50 -1.40
N THR A 157 6.23 -20.67 -1.70
CA THR A 157 5.57 -19.98 -2.83
C THR A 157 5.64 -18.46 -2.68
N TRP A 158 5.44 -17.93 -1.46
CA TRP A 158 5.55 -16.49 -1.21
C TRP A 158 6.98 -15.98 -1.34
N VAL A 159 7.96 -16.76 -0.89
CA VAL A 159 9.39 -16.41 -1.05
C VAL A 159 9.77 -16.39 -2.53
N GLU A 160 9.39 -17.42 -3.30
CA GLU A 160 9.68 -17.51 -4.74
C GLU A 160 9.07 -16.33 -5.51
N LEU A 161 7.81 -16.00 -5.25
CA LEU A 161 7.14 -14.84 -5.85
C LEU A 161 7.85 -13.54 -5.51
N SER A 162 8.31 -13.40 -4.27
CA SER A 162 9.01 -12.20 -3.81
C SER A 162 10.39 -12.04 -4.46
N LEU A 163 11.11 -13.14 -4.69
CA LEU A 163 12.35 -13.15 -5.45
C LEU A 163 12.11 -12.70 -6.90
N GLN A 164 11.07 -13.20 -7.56
CA GLN A 164 10.71 -12.76 -8.91
C GLN A 164 10.44 -11.25 -8.96
N LEU A 165 9.76 -10.68 -7.96
CA LEU A 165 9.52 -9.23 -7.88
C LEU A 165 10.82 -8.44 -7.68
N GLN A 166 11.73 -8.93 -6.85
CA GLN A 166 13.07 -8.32 -6.69
C GLN A 166 13.85 -8.37 -8.01
N ASP A 167 13.84 -9.49 -8.72
CA ASP A 167 14.55 -9.66 -9.99
C ASP A 167 14.03 -8.72 -11.09
N ILE A 168 12.73 -8.43 -11.10
CA ILE A 168 12.13 -7.43 -12.00
C ILE A 168 12.61 -6.01 -11.68
N GLY A 169 13.07 -5.79 -10.44
CA GLY A 169 13.63 -4.51 -10.00
C GLY A 169 12.82 -3.79 -8.95
N ALA A 170 11.98 -4.49 -8.20
CA ALA A 170 11.38 -3.91 -7.00
C ALA A 170 12.47 -3.50 -6.00
N GLU A 171 12.33 -2.34 -5.39
CA GLU A 171 13.26 -1.75 -4.43
C GLU A 171 12.82 -1.98 -2.98
N SER A 172 11.58 -2.42 -2.78
CA SER A 172 11.06 -3.00 -1.54
C SER A 172 9.92 -3.97 -1.85
N LEU A 173 9.68 -4.91 -0.94
CA LEU A 173 8.55 -5.84 -1.00
C LEU A 173 7.48 -5.42 0.00
N ALA A 174 6.20 -5.45 -0.38
CA ALA A 174 5.08 -5.29 0.53
C ALA A 174 4.27 -6.59 0.64
N ILE A 175 4.07 -7.08 1.86
CA ILE A 175 3.06 -8.10 2.17
C ILE A 175 1.74 -7.36 2.37
N LYS A 176 0.74 -7.61 1.52
CA LYS A 176 -0.57 -6.99 1.60
C LYS A 176 -1.63 -8.03 1.98
N ASP A 177 -2.00 -8.04 3.25
CA ASP A 177 -3.05 -8.89 3.78
C ASP A 177 -4.38 -8.12 3.85
N MET A 178 -5.13 -8.15 2.77
CA MET A 178 -6.39 -7.42 2.63
C MET A 178 -7.55 -8.02 3.43
N ALA A 179 -7.44 -9.26 3.85
CA ALA A 179 -8.51 -9.98 4.55
C ALA A 179 -8.19 -10.26 6.04
N GLY A 180 -7.00 -9.90 6.51
CA GLY A 180 -6.55 -10.15 7.87
C GLY A 180 -6.33 -11.65 8.15
N LEU A 181 -5.90 -12.41 7.14
CA LEU A 181 -5.71 -13.88 7.24
C LEU A 181 -4.33 -14.28 7.78
N LEU A 182 -3.37 -13.37 7.76
CA LEU A 182 -2.01 -13.63 8.18
C LEU A 182 -1.94 -13.77 9.71
N LYS A 183 -1.75 -15.00 10.16
CA LYS A 183 -1.66 -15.32 11.59
C LYS A 183 -0.30 -14.88 12.15
N PRO A 184 -0.21 -14.50 13.45
CA PRO A 184 1.02 -13.96 14.05
C PRO A 184 2.27 -14.83 13.86
N TYR A 185 2.19 -16.12 14.13
CA TYR A 185 3.34 -17.02 13.99
C TYR A 185 3.69 -17.31 12.52
N VAL A 186 2.70 -17.32 11.63
CA VAL A 186 2.94 -17.43 10.19
C VAL A 186 3.60 -16.15 9.65
N ALA A 187 3.24 -14.99 10.18
CA ALA A 187 3.90 -13.73 9.85
C ALA A 187 5.37 -13.73 10.28
N PHE A 188 5.66 -14.24 11.48
CA PHE A 188 7.05 -14.39 11.95
C PHE A 188 7.84 -15.28 10.98
N GLU A 189 7.33 -16.46 10.65
CA GLU A 189 7.99 -17.40 9.74
C GLU A 189 8.19 -16.81 8.34
N LEU A 190 7.12 -16.23 7.77
CA LEU A 190 7.16 -15.63 6.43
C LEU A 190 8.19 -14.49 6.37
N VAL A 191 8.12 -13.54 7.31
CA VAL A 191 9.04 -12.41 7.32
C VAL A 191 10.48 -12.87 7.56
N SER A 192 10.73 -13.83 8.46
CA SER A 192 12.07 -14.39 8.65
C SER A 192 12.64 -14.95 7.37
N LYS A 193 11.88 -15.80 6.65
CA LYS A 193 12.33 -16.38 5.36
C LYS A 193 12.51 -15.32 4.27
N LEU A 194 11.65 -14.32 4.21
CA LEU A 194 11.80 -13.22 3.26
C LEU A 194 13.07 -12.40 3.56
N LYS A 195 13.37 -12.14 4.83
CA LYS A 195 14.59 -11.43 5.24
C LYS A 195 15.87 -12.22 4.99
N GLU A 196 15.80 -13.55 4.98
CA GLU A 196 16.92 -14.42 4.61
C GLU A 196 17.14 -14.46 3.09
N ALA A 197 16.05 -14.40 2.30
CA ALA A 197 16.09 -14.59 0.84
C ALA A 197 16.27 -13.28 0.05
N LEU A 198 15.73 -12.17 0.55
CA LEU A 198 15.70 -10.90 -0.19
C LEU A 198 16.80 -9.94 0.28
N GLU A 199 17.33 -9.17 -0.67
CA GLU A 199 18.25 -8.06 -0.40
C GLU A 199 17.53 -6.73 -0.15
N ILE A 200 16.23 -6.66 -0.50
CA ILE A 200 15.40 -5.46 -0.38
C ILE A 200 14.59 -5.42 0.92
N PRO A 201 14.20 -4.22 1.41
CA PRO A 201 13.36 -4.08 2.59
C PRO A 201 12.00 -4.77 2.46
N VAL A 202 11.50 -5.33 3.57
CA VAL A 202 10.19 -5.97 3.66
C VAL A 202 9.23 -5.09 4.46
N HIS A 203 8.10 -4.75 3.84
CA HIS A 203 7.02 -3.97 4.40
C HIS A 203 5.78 -4.84 4.62
N MET A 204 4.88 -4.45 5.51
CA MET A 204 3.62 -5.18 5.72
C MET A 204 2.44 -4.23 5.91
N GLN A 205 1.34 -4.53 5.21
CA GLN A 205 0.02 -3.96 5.45
C GLN A 205 -0.94 -5.11 5.77
N CYS A 206 -1.59 -5.04 6.93
CA CYS A 206 -2.55 -6.05 7.37
C CYS A 206 -3.84 -5.37 7.82
N HIS A 207 -4.98 -5.80 7.25
CA HIS A 207 -6.29 -5.36 7.69
C HIS A 207 -6.70 -6.05 9.00
N ALA A 208 -7.39 -5.34 9.88
CA ALA A 208 -7.76 -5.82 11.21
C ALA A 208 -9.07 -6.64 11.24
N THR A 209 -9.55 -7.13 10.10
CA THR A 209 -10.83 -7.81 9.95
C THR A 209 -11.02 -8.99 10.91
N THR A 210 -9.94 -9.73 11.21
CA THR A 210 -9.96 -10.87 12.14
C THR A 210 -9.56 -10.50 13.57
N GLY A 211 -9.18 -9.23 13.82
CA GLY A 211 -8.69 -8.76 15.11
C GLY A 211 -7.24 -9.14 15.44
N MET A 212 -6.54 -9.85 14.55
CA MET A 212 -5.17 -10.34 14.83
C MET A 212 -4.07 -9.39 14.38
N SER A 213 -4.37 -8.33 13.61
CA SER A 213 -3.37 -7.49 12.93
C SER A 213 -2.29 -6.93 13.85
N THR A 214 -2.63 -6.51 15.07
CA THR A 214 -1.66 -5.99 16.04
C THR A 214 -0.66 -7.09 16.46
N ALA A 215 -1.14 -8.28 16.80
CA ALA A 215 -0.28 -9.40 17.17
C ALA A 215 0.56 -9.87 15.97
N THR A 216 -0.03 -9.88 14.78
CA THR A 216 0.66 -10.17 13.52
C THR A 216 1.78 -9.17 13.25
N GLY A 217 1.51 -7.87 13.44
CA GLY A 217 2.50 -6.81 13.29
C GLY A 217 3.68 -6.95 14.27
N ILE A 218 3.40 -7.21 15.54
CA ILE A 218 4.46 -7.44 16.55
C ILE A 218 5.35 -8.60 16.14
N LYS A 219 4.76 -9.74 15.73
CA LYS A 219 5.52 -10.92 15.31
C LYS A 219 6.33 -10.68 14.02
N ALA A 220 5.80 -9.91 13.07
CA ALA A 220 6.53 -9.52 11.88
C ALA A 220 7.74 -8.61 12.23
N ILE A 221 7.58 -7.66 13.16
CA ILE A 221 8.66 -6.79 13.62
C ILE A 221 9.75 -7.60 14.34
N GLU A 222 9.38 -8.55 15.19
CA GLU A 222 10.33 -9.47 15.86
C GLU A 222 11.12 -10.29 14.84
N ALA A 223 10.51 -10.65 13.69
CA ALA A 223 11.16 -11.37 12.59
C ALA A 223 12.05 -10.49 11.70
N GLY A 224 12.11 -9.18 11.94
CA GLY A 224 12.98 -8.27 11.20
C GLY A 224 12.28 -7.42 10.12
N LEU A 225 10.97 -7.26 10.18
CA LEU A 225 10.24 -6.34 9.30
C LEU A 225 10.87 -4.94 9.29
N ASP A 226 10.87 -4.27 8.14
CA ASP A 226 11.48 -2.95 7.97
C ASP A 226 10.47 -1.80 8.06
N ASN A 227 9.21 -2.05 7.65
CA ASN A 227 8.16 -1.03 7.66
C ASN A 227 6.79 -1.68 7.91
N ILE A 228 5.94 -0.97 8.66
CA ILE A 228 4.56 -1.39 8.90
C ILE A 228 3.59 -0.29 8.47
N CYS A 229 2.49 -0.67 7.83
CA CYS A 229 1.40 0.24 7.51
C CYS A 229 0.40 0.28 8.67
N LEU A 230 0.05 1.48 9.09
CA LEU A 230 -0.92 1.72 10.15
C LEU A 230 -2.35 1.85 9.60
N LEU A 231 -3.25 2.21 10.43
CA LEU A 231 -4.67 2.49 10.33
C LEU A 231 -5.57 1.25 10.42
N TYR A 232 -5.37 0.25 9.56
CA TYR A 232 -6.16 -0.98 9.63
C TYR A 232 -5.49 -2.08 10.43
N THR A 233 -4.32 -1.80 10.97
CA THR A 233 -3.59 -2.73 11.83
C THR A 233 -4.00 -2.65 13.30
N SER A 234 -4.74 -1.59 13.69
CA SER A 234 -5.19 -1.43 15.09
C SER A 234 -6.71 -1.24 15.11
N PRO A 235 -7.48 -2.18 15.68
CA PRO A 235 -8.89 -1.94 15.91
C PRO A 235 -9.05 -0.75 16.87
N SER A 236 -9.71 0.31 16.40
CA SER A 236 -10.10 1.39 17.28
C SER A 236 -11.47 1.08 17.90
N PRO A 237 -11.80 1.65 19.07
CA PRO A 237 -13.15 1.53 19.62
C PRO A 237 -14.24 2.03 18.65
N ARG A 238 -13.88 2.87 17.67
CA ARG A 238 -14.78 3.32 16.60
C ARG A 238 -15.08 2.23 15.58
N ASP A 239 -14.11 1.36 15.28
CA ASP A 239 -14.29 0.25 14.33
C ASP A 239 -15.30 -0.77 14.88
N LEU A 240 -15.33 -0.96 16.20
CA LEU A 240 -16.31 -1.80 16.88
C LEU A 240 -17.73 -1.19 16.89
N SER A 241 -17.86 0.11 16.80
CA SER A 241 -19.16 0.80 16.77
C SER A 241 -19.80 0.84 15.38
N THR A 242 -19.00 0.77 14.31
CA THR A 242 -19.50 0.80 12.92
C THR A 242 -19.98 -0.55 12.42
N THR A 243 -19.65 -1.66 13.10
CA THR A 243 -20.19 -2.99 12.80
C THR A 243 -21.59 -3.24 13.33
N ARG A 244 -22.16 -2.31 14.09
CA ARG A 244 -23.57 -2.31 14.49
C ARG A 244 -24.39 -1.38 13.60
N MET A 245 -24.50 -1.70 12.33
CA MET A 245 -25.65 -1.23 11.56
C MET A 245 -26.87 -1.98 12.09
N PRO A 246 -27.93 -1.27 12.52
CA PRO A 246 -29.18 -1.95 12.85
C PRO A 246 -29.67 -2.67 11.61
N SER A 247 -29.82 -3.98 11.69
CA SER A 247 -30.65 -4.72 10.75
C SER A 247 -32.08 -4.30 11.01
N SER A 248 -32.56 -3.27 10.38
CA SER A 248 -33.98 -2.95 10.40
C SER A 248 -34.39 -2.16 9.17
N ALA A 249 -35.26 -2.82 8.55
CA ALA A 249 -36.30 -2.53 7.59
C ALA A 249 -35.92 -2.57 6.13
#